data_23d09662551be135b4fec1f6d8b1cf66
#
_entry.id   23d09662551be135b4fec1f6d8b1cf66
#
_cell.length_a   1.000
_cell.length_b   1.000
_cell.length_c   1.000
_cell.angle_alpha   90.00
_cell.angle_beta   90.00
_cell.angle_gamma   90.00
#
_symmetry.space_group_name_H-M   'P 1'
#
loop_
_entity.id
_entity.type
_entity.pdbx_description
1 polymer ?
#
loop_
_entity_poly.entity_id
_entity_poly.type
_entity_poly.pdbx_seq_one_letter_code
_entity_poly.pdbx_strand_id
1 'polypeptide(L)'
;MSGQSTPSDKSYGYAPAGKDNGVVKSKGKPSLHLREDQDVIPMRARKPEWLKVRAPGGQNYLRLQKLMRDQGLHTVCEEAHCPNIGECWESGTATFMILGDVCTRACKYCAVAHGMPSELDLDEPRRVADSVVTMGLEHVVITSVNRDELSDGGASIYAETIRQIRMRVPGCSVEVLIPDLKGNEAALRT
;
A
#
# COMPACT_ATOMS: atom_id res chain seq x y z
N MET A 1 35.06 -34.96 -15.63
CA MET A 1 34.20 -34.66 -16.78
C MET A 1 32.77 -35.00 -16.37
N SER A 2 32.01 -34.08 -15.90
CA SER A 2 30.56 -34.24 -15.66
C SER A 2 29.93 -32.86 -15.80
N GLY A 3 29.26 -32.66 -16.94
CA GLY A 3 28.54 -31.46 -17.28
C GLY A 3 27.25 -31.39 -16.51
N GLN A 4 27.01 -30.28 -15.86
CA GLN A 4 25.70 -29.92 -15.30
C GLN A 4 24.98 -28.98 -16.28
N SER A 5 23.85 -29.46 -16.80
CA SER A 5 22.93 -28.70 -17.65
C SER A 5 22.12 -27.75 -16.83
N THR A 6 22.10 -26.45 -17.21
CA THR A 6 21.23 -25.42 -16.73
C THR A 6 19.80 -25.59 -17.26
N PRO A 7 18.73 -25.33 -16.44
CA PRO A 7 17.36 -25.35 -16.94
C PRO A 7 17.06 -24.11 -17.78
N SER A 8 16.51 -24.37 -18.97
CA SER A 8 16.10 -23.36 -19.94
C SER A 8 14.94 -22.49 -19.50
N ASP A 9 15.13 -21.23 -19.78
CA ASP A 9 14.23 -20.10 -19.93
C ASP A 9 12.81 -20.48 -20.42
N LYS A 10 11.80 -20.27 -19.56
CA LYS A 10 10.39 -20.30 -19.96
C LYS A 10 9.96 -18.88 -20.25
N SER A 11 10.07 -18.48 -21.51
CA SER A 11 9.47 -17.26 -22.03
C SER A 11 7.93 -17.31 -21.90
N TYR A 12 7.37 -16.45 -21.05
CA TYR A 12 5.94 -16.18 -21.05
C TYR A 12 5.61 -15.30 -22.27
N GLY A 13 5.18 -15.94 -23.35
CA GLY A 13 4.71 -15.26 -24.55
C GLY A 13 3.38 -14.55 -24.29
N TYR A 14 3.38 -13.23 -24.34
CA TYR A 14 2.18 -12.41 -24.42
C TYR A 14 1.72 -12.39 -25.89
N ALA A 15 0.60 -13.04 -26.20
CA ALA A 15 0.00 -12.96 -27.52
C ALA A 15 -0.74 -11.62 -27.69
N PRO A 16 -0.56 -10.88 -28.82
CA PRO A 16 -1.30 -9.66 -29.05
C PRO A 16 -2.77 -9.95 -29.32
N ALA A 17 -3.67 -9.16 -28.70
CA ALA A 17 -5.10 -9.22 -28.89
C ALA A 17 -5.48 -8.94 -30.35
N GLY A 18 -6.02 -9.94 -31.04
CA GLY A 18 -6.64 -9.79 -32.34
C GLY A 18 -7.93 -8.97 -32.24
N LYS A 19 -8.09 -8.04 -33.19
CA LYS A 19 -9.33 -7.27 -33.40
C LYS A 19 -10.35 -8.19 -34.05
N ASP A 20 -11.32 -8.70 -33.26
CA ASP A 20 -12.56 -9.27 -33.82
C ASP A 20 -13.74 -8.74 -33.02
N ASN A 21 -14.54 -7.90 -33.69
CA ASN A 21 -15.82 -7.41 -33.21
C ASN A 21 -16.90 -8.51 -33.34
N GLY A 22 -16.76 -9.57 -32.56
CA GLY A 22 -17.78 -10.62 -32.47
C GLY A 22 -18.50 -10.52 -31.13
N VAL A 23 -19.80 -10.21 -31.16
CA VAL A 23 -20.70 -10.30 -30.00
C VAL A 23 -20.74 -11.74 -29.55
N VAL A 24 -19.97 -12.10 -28.53
CA VAL A 24 -20.04 -13.41 -27.88
C VAL A 24 -21.26 -13.41 -26.96
N LYS A 25 -22.34 -14.09 -27.42
CA LYS A 25 -23.46 -14.44 -26.55
C LYS A 25 -22.93 -15.29 -25.40
N SER A 26 -23.07 -14.81 -24.18
CA SER A 26 -22.69 -15.51 -22.95
C SER A 26 -23.45 -16.82 -22.83
N LYS A 27 -22.81 -17.91 -23.19
CA LYS A 27 -23.27 -19.26 -22.80
C LYS A 27 -22.94 -19.43 -21.31
N GLY A 28 -24.01 -19.67 -20.54
CA GLY A 28 -24.03 -20.21 -19.18
C GLY A 28 -22.86 -19.80 -18.25
N LYS A 29 -23.20 -19.14 -17.14
CA LYS A 29 -22.26 -18.98 -16.03
C LYS A 29 -21.65 -20.35 -15.68
N PRO A 30 -20.32 -20.49 -15.57
CA PRO A 30 -19.75 -21.72 -15.03
C PRO A 30 -20.35 -21.94 -13.64
N SER A 31 -21.07 -23.02 -13.45
CA SER A 31 -21.53 -23.46 -12.13
C SER A 31 -20.26 -23.77 -11.34
N LEU A 32 -19.98 -22.97 -10.32
CA LEU A 32 -18.97 -23.30 -9.33
C LEU A 32 -19.48 -24.57 -8.65
N HIS A 33 -18.96 -25.74 -9.02
CA HIS A 33 -19.18 -26.96 -8.27
C HIS A 33 -18.43 -26.82 -6.94
N LEU A 34 -19.10 -26.23 -5.94
CA LEU A 34 -18.67 -26.33 -4.55
C LEU A 34 -18.70 -27.83 -4.21
N ARG A 35 -17.60 -28.34 -3.66
CA ARG A 35 -17.58 -29.71 -3.15
C ARG A 35 -18.68 -29.85 -2.09
N GLU A 36 -19.49 -30.88 -2.17
CA GLU A 36 -20.65 -31.14 -1.29
C GLU A 36 -20.24 -31.37 0.18
N ASP A 37 -18.94 -31.45 0.48
CA ASP A 37 -18.33 -31.68 1.81
C ASP A 37 -17.85 -30.39 2.51
N GLN A 38 -18.04 -29.21 1.93
CA GLN A 38 -17.73 -27.97 2.58
C GLN A 38 -18.97 -27.42 3.28
N ASP A 39 -18.88 -27.24 4.60
CA ASP A 39 -19.87 -26.52 5.41
C ASP A 39 -20.07 -25.11 4.81
N VAL A 40 -21.07 -24.99 3.95
CA VAL A 40 -21.41 -23.70 3.33
C VAL A 40 -22.01 -22.82 4.42
N ILE A 41 -21.22 -21.86 4.91
CA ILE A 41 -21.72 -20.88 5.88
C ILE A 41 -22.76 -20.02 5.17
N PRO A 42 -24.04 -20.03 5.61
CA PRO A 42 -25.07 -19.20 4.99
C PRO A 42 -24.64 -17.74 4.98
N MET A 43 -24.91 -17.00 3.88
CA MET A 43 -24.54 -15.57 3.73
C MET A 43 -25.07 -14.69 4.88
N ARG A 44 -26.09 -15.15 5.64
CA ARG A 44 -26.66 -14.47 6.82
C ARG A 44 -26.17 -15.05 8.15
N ALA A 45 -25.24 -16.02 8.13
CA ALA A 45 -24.68 -16.54 9.36
C ALA A 45 -23.89 -15.44 10.09
N ARG A 46 -23.93 -15.50 11.43
CA ARG A 46 -23.14 -14.59 12.28
C ARG A 46 -21.67 -14.83 12.00
N LYS A 47 -20.92 -13.75 11.76
CA LYS A 47 -19.47 -13.84 11.53
C LYS A 47 -18.78 -14.52 12.73
N PRO A 48 -17.79 -15.42 12.51
CA PRO A 48 -17.00 -16.00 13.57
C PRO A 48 -16.32 -14.92 14.43
N GLU A 49 -16.04 -15.25 15.69
CA GLU A 49 -15.42 -14.29 16.63
C GLU A 49 -14.09 -13.74 16.12
N TRP A 50 -13.29 -14.57 15.45
CA TRP A 50 -11.99 -14.15 14.90
C TRP A 50 -12.09 -13.15 13.71
N LEU A 51 -13.26 -12.98 13.12
CA LEU A 51 -13.53 -11.96 12.10
C LEU A 51 -14.07 -10.64 12.68
N LYS A 52 -14.23 -10.57 14.01
CA LYS A 52 -14.70 -9.37 14.67
C LYS A 52 -13.51 -8.50 15.04
N VAL A 53 -13.50 -7.28 14.59
CA VAL A 53 -12.52 -6.25 14.97
C VAL A 53 -13.20 -5.20 15.86
N ARG A 54 -12.43 -4.57 16.75
CA ARG A 54 -12.93 -3.46 17.55
C ARG A 54 -13.21 -2.26 16.64
N ALA A 55 -14.33 -1.58 16.89
CA ALA A 55 -14.59 -0.30 16.23
C ALA A 55 -13.51 0.71 16.63
N PRO A 56 -13.02 1.54 15.70
CA PRO A 56 -12.07 2.60 16.01
C PRO A 56 -12.69 3.61 16.98
N GLY A 57 -11.93 4.09 17.96
CA GLY A 57 -12.44 5.04 18.95
C GLY A 57 -11.67 5.08 20.28
N GLY A 58 -10.57 4.33 20.40
CA GLY A 58 -9.68 4.40 21.55
C GLY A 58 -8.95 5.75 21.67
N GLN A 59 -8.37 6.04 22.82
CA GLN A 59 -7.69 7.33 23.06
C GLN A 59 -6.49 7.53 22.14
N ASN A 60 -5.69 6.47 21.93
CA ASN A 60 -4.56 6.54 21.00
C ASN A 60 -5.02 6.72 19.57
N TYR A 61 -6.08 6.02 19.14
CA TYR A 61 -6.67 6.22 17.82
C TYR A 61 -7.04 7.68 17.57
N LEU A 62 -7.78 8.31 18.48
CA LEU A 62 -8.22 9.70 18.34
C LEU A 62 -7.02 10.68 18.33
N ARG A 63 -6.00 10.40 19.17
CA ARG A 63 -4.76 11.19 19.20
C ARG A 63 -4.03 11.12 17.87
N LEU A 64 -3.87 9.91 17.31
CA LEU A 64 -3.19 9.70 16.03
C LEU A 64 -3.96 10.33 14.87
N GLN A 65 -5.27 10.15 14.84
CA GLN A 65 -6.11 10.77 13.81
C GLN A 65 -5.98 12.29 13.81
N LYS A 66 -5.97 12.92 14.99
CA LYS A 66 -5.74 14.36 15.11
C LYS A 66 -4.35 14.74 14.64
N LEU A 67 -3.32 14.01 15.06
CA LEU A 67 -1.93 14.26 14.65
C LEU A 67 -1.77 14.25 13.14
N MET A 68 -2.31 13.21 12.45
CA MET A 68 -2.23 13.11 10.99
C MET A 68 -2.88 14.31 10.30
N ARG A 69 -4.04 14.76 10.77
CA ARG A 69 -4.74 15.92 10.21
C ARG A 69 -4.02 17.24 10.49
N ASP A 70 -3.53 17.43 11.72
CA ASP A 70 -2.81 18.64 12.10
C ASP A 70 -1.49 18.80 11.32
N GLN A 71 -0.88 17.68 10.92
CA GLN A 71 0.35 17.65 10.13
C GLN A 71 0.10 17.56 8.62
N GLY A 72 -1.15 17.43 8.17
CA GLY A 72 -1.48 17.25 6.75
C GLY A 72 -0.84 15.99 6.16
N LEU A 73 -0.82 14.90 6.93
CA LEU A 73 -0.25 13.62 6.52
C LEU A 73 -1.34 12.61 6.18
N HIS A 74 -0.99 11.69 5.30
CA HIS A 74 -1.87 10.61 4.84
C HIS A 74 -1.40 9.25 5.37
N THR A 75 -2.34 8.34 5.60
CA THR A 75 -2.05 6.96 5.97
C THR A 75 -2.80 5.99 5.08
N VAL A 76 -2.14 4.88 4.71
CA VAL A 76 -2.82 3.77 4.03
C VAL A 76 -3.99 3.23 4.85
N CYS A 77 -3.88 3.32 6.18
CA CYS A 77 -4.92 2.84 7.07
C CYS A 77 -6.27 3.56 6.86
N GLU A 78 -6.24 4.87 6.59
CA GLU A 78 -7.44 5.66 6.27
C GLU A 78 -7.84 5.49 4.80
N GLU A 79 -6.91 5.71 3.86
CA GLU A 79 -7.18 5.69 2.43
C GLU A 79 -7.65 4.32 1.92
N ALA A 80 -7.10 3.23 2.45
CA ALA A 80 -7.51 1.87 2.10
C ALA A 80 -8.73 1.38 2.91
N HIS A 81 -9.32 2.20 3.78
CA HIS A 81 -10.44 1.83 4.64
C HIS A 81 -10.16 0.55 5.43
N CYS A 82 -8.95 0.47 6.01
CA CYS A 82 -8.45 -0.73 6.67
C CYS A 82 -9.34 -1.13 7.87
N PRO A 83 -9.88 -2.35 7.92
CA PRO A 83 -10.73 -2.77 9.03
C PRO A 83 -9.99 -2.88 10.37
N ASN A 84 -8.66 -2.98 10.34
CA ASN A 84 -7.84 -3.14 11.55
C ASN A 84 -7.32 -1.81 12.10
N ILE A 85 -7.70 -0.67 11.50
CA ILE A 85 -7.20 0.66 11.88
C ILE A 85 -7.37 0.94 13.37
N GLY A 86 -8.50 0.55 13.96
CA GLY A 86 -8.79 0.77 15.38
C GLY A 86 -7.82 0.05 16.29
N GLU A 87 -7.42 -1.18 15.95
CA GLU A 87 -6.50 -1.98 16.75
C GLU A 87 -5.05 -1.53 16.54
N CYS A 88 -4.63 -1.32 15.29
CA CYS A 88 -3.28 -0.88 14.96
C CYS A 88 -2.96 0.48 15.56
N TRP A 89 -3.87 1.44 15.43
CA TRP A 89 -3.65 2.79 15.96
C TRP A 89 -3.73 2.84 17.48
N GLU A 90 -4.55 2.00 18.11
CA GLU A 90 -4.55 1.90 19.57
C GLU A 90 -3.22 1.33 20.08
N SER A 91 -2.57 0.44 19.31
CA SER A 91 -1.23 -0.10 19.57
C SER A 91 -0.09 0.83 19.15
N GLY A 92 -0.37 2.03 18.64
CA GLY A 92 0.65 2.99 18.20
C GLY A 92 1.33 2.64 16.87
N THR A 93 0.70 1.80 16.03
CA THR A 93 1.24 1.40 14.73
C THR A 93 0.45 2.06 13.60
N ALA A 94 1.14 2.77 12.71
CA ALA A 94 0.54 3.36 11.52
C ALA A 94 1.47 3.19 10.30
N THR A 95 0.87 3.08 9.11
CA THR A 95 1.59 3.08 7.84
C THR A 95 1.39 4.42 7.16
N PHE A 96 2.47 5.21 7.08
CA PHE A 96 2.44 6.51 6.40
C PHE A 96 2.39 6.32 4.88
N MET A 97 1.60 7.15 4.23
CA MET A 97 1.53 7.24 2.78
C MET A 97 2.05 8.62 2.36
N ILE A 98 3.22 8.64 1.74
CA ILE A 98 3.89 9.87 1.28
C ILE A 98 3.60 10.18 -0.19
N LEU A 99 4.05 11.33 -0.66
CA LEU A 99 3.83 11.87 -2.00
C LEU A 99 2.38 12.30 -2.28
N GLY A 100 1.62 12.55 -1.21
CA GLY A 100 0.22 13.00 -1.27
C GLY A 100 -0.78 11.85 -1.24
N ASP A 101 -2.03 12.14 -1.65
CA ASP A 101 -3.20 11.26 -1.58
C ASP A 101 -3.77 10.87 -2.95
N VAL A 102 -3.20 11.38 -4.05
CA VAL A 102 -3.64 11.09 -5.41
C VAL A 102 -2.57 10.32 -6.18
N CYS A 103 -2.94 9.14 -6.66
CA CYS A 103 -2.05 8.24 -7.40
C CYS A 103 -2.20 8.43 -8.91
N THR A 104 -1.09 8.43 -9.67
CA THR A 104 -1.14 8.47 -11.14
C THR A 104 -1.66 7.19 -11.77
N ARG A 105 -1.78 6.10 -10.99
CA ARG A 105 -2.24 4.78 -11.47
C ARG A 105 -3.55 4.38 -10.84
N ALA A 106 -4.44 3.72 -11.63
CA ALA A 106 -5.76 3.26 -11.24
C ALA A 106 -5.79 1.74 -11.08
N CYS A 107 -5.16 1.20 -10.06
CA CYS A 107 -5.16 -0.23 -9.75
C CYS A 107 -6.54 -0.67 -9.26
N LYS A 108 -7.14 -1.70 -9.88
CA LYS A 108 -8.53 -2.13 -9.59
C LYS A 108 -8.77 -2.62 -8.15
N TYR A 109 -7.75 -3.01 -7.44
CA TYR A 109 -7.83 -3.47 -6.04
C TYR A 109 -7.51 -2.38 -5.02
N CYS A 110 -7.10 -1.18 -5.46
CA CYS A 110 -6.67 -0.09 -4.61
C CYS A 110 -7.80 0.91 -4.39
N ALA A 111 -8.02 1.33 -3.15
CA ALA A 111 -9.04 2.31 -2.79
C ALA A 111 -8.53 3.76 -2.80
N VAL A 112 -7.22 3.97 -2.99
CA VAL A 112 -6.61 5.30 -3.03
C VAL A 112 -7.12 6.09 -4.25
N ALA A 113 -7.38 7.37 -4.07
CA ALA A 113 -7.79 8.26 -5.16
C ALA A 113 -6.77 8.29 -6.30
N HIS A 114 -7.23 8.35 -7.53
CA HIS A 114 -6.35 8.36 -8.71
C HIS A 114 -6.66 9.54 -9.65
N GLY A 115 -5.62 10.06 -10.29
CA GLY A 115 -5.72 11.23 -11.15
C GLY A 115 -4.36 11.89 -11.34
N MET A 116 -4.40 13.19 -11.63
CA MET A 116 -3.19 14.03 -11.65
C MET A 116 -2.96 14.57 -10.24
N PRO A 117 -1.84 14.23 -9.59
CA PRO A 117 -1.50 14.76 -8.29
C PRO A 117 -1.23 16.26 -8.32
N SER A 118 -1.39 16.91 -7.17
CA SER A 118 -0.98 18.30 -6.96
C SER A 118 0.55 18.44 -6.94
N GLU A 119 1.04 19.65 -6.64
CA GLU A 119 2.46 19.92 -6.47
C GLU A 119 3.11 19.01 -5.41
N LEU A 120 4.41 18.77 -5.59
CA LEU A 120 5.19 17.94 -4.66
C LEU A 120 5.49 18.76 -3.39
N ASP A 121 5.14 18.20 -2.25
CA ASP A 121 5.42 18.80 -0.95
C ASP A 121 6.80 18.37 -0.43
N LEU A 122 7.77 19.25 -0.52
CA LEU A 122 9.14 18.97 -0.08
C LEU A 122 9.32 18.99 1.44
N ASP A 123 8.33 19.49 2.21
CA ASP A 123 8.36 19.49 3.67
C ASP A 123 7.68 18.26 4.29
N GLU A 124 7.02 17.44 3.48
CA GLU A 124 6.37 16.20 3.93
C GLU A 124 7.34 15.26 4.69
N PRO A 125 8.60 15.01 4.23
CA PRO A 125 9.55 14.16 4.94
C PRO A 125 9.83 14.60 6.38
N ARG A 126 9.93 15.92 6.61
CA ARG A 126 10.13 16.48 7.95
C ARG A 126 8.92 16.23 8.83
N ARG A 127 7.70 16.49 8.32
CA ARG A 127 6.47 16.29 9.09
C ARG A 127 6.21 14.82 9.43
N VAL A 128 6.55 13.90 8.50
CA VAL A 128 6.52 12.45 8.79
C VAL A 128 7.45 12.12 9.94
N ALA A 129 8.69 12.58 9.89
CA ALA A 129 9.67 12.33 10.96
C ALA A 129 9.24 12.93 12.30
N ASP A 130 8.66 14.15 12.32
CA ASP A 130 8.10 14.78 13.51
C ASP A 130 6.95 13.94 14.10
N SER A 131 6.14 13.34 13.24
CA SER A 131 5.05 12.46 13.67
C SER A 131 5.56 11.15 14.26
N VAL A 132 6.61 10.55 13.68
CA VAL A 132 7.29 9.35 14.23
C VAL A 132 7.83 9.63 15.64
N VAL A 133 8.47 10.79 15.85
CA VAL A 133 8.92 11.24 17.17
C VAL A 133 7.76 11.38 18.15
N THR A 134 6.71 12.10 17.73
CA THR A 134 5.53 12.38 18.58
C THR A 134 4.78 11.13 18.98
N MET A 135 4.76 10.13 18.09
CA MET A 135 4.15 8.82 18.33
C MET A 135 5.04 7.91 19.18
N GLY A 136 6.35 8.17 19.27
CA GLY A 136 7.30 7.32 19.95
C GLY A 136 7.47 5.95 19.29
N LEU A 137 7.48 5.90 17.96
CA LEU A 137 7.53 4.63 17.23
C LEU A 137 8.93 4.02 17.27
N GLU A 138 8.97 2.71 17.53
CA GLU A 138 10.17 1.88 17.39
C GLU A 138 10.28 1.26 15.98
N HIS A 139 9.17 1.21 15.26
CA HIS A 139 9.07 0.72 13.89
C HIS A 139 8.06 1.53 13.11
N VAL A 140 8.42 1.93 11.89
CA VAL A 140 7.57 2.69 11.00
C VAL A 140 7.56 2.08 9.61
N VAL A 141 6.39 2.00 9.01
CA VAL A 141 6.21 1.58 7.62
C VAL A 141 5.87 2.81 6.77
N ILE A 142 6.63 3.01 5.69
CA ILE A 142 6.44 4.09 4.74
C ILE A 142 6.07 3.50 3.38
N THR A 143 4.98 3.95 2.82
CA THR A 143 4.60 3.67 1.44
C THR A 143 4.23 4.96 0.72
N SER A 144 3.83 4.90 -0.54
CA SER A 144 3.44 6.09 -1.30
C SER A 144 2.36 5.80 -2.33
N VAL A 145 1.78 6.87 -2.86
CA VAL A 145 1.14 6.85 -4.16
C VAL A 145 2.19 6.77 -5.27
N ASN A 146 1.82 6.32 -6.48
CA ASN A 146 2.68 6.45 -7.65
C ASN A 146 2.67 7.88 -8.16
N ARG A 147 3.84 8.39 -8.50
CA ARG A 147 4.09 9.72 -9.07
C ARG A 147 4.84 9.57 -10.40
N ASP A 148 4.18 8.95 -11.38
CA ASP A 148 4.80 8.63 -12.68
C ASP A 148 5.21 9.86 -13.50
N GLU A 149 4.74 11.03 -13.13
CA GLU A 149 5.12 12.33 -13.71
C GLU A 149 6.48 12.85 -13.19
N LEU A 150 6.94 12.34 -12.02
CA LEU A 150 8.26 12.69 -11.51
C LEU A 150 9.35 11.85 -12.19
N SER A 151 10.49 12.47 -12.48
CA SER A 151 11.61 11.81 -13.16
C SER A 151 12.21 10.64 -12.37
N ASP A 152 12.16 10.71 -11.04
CA ASP A 152 12.64 9.69 -10.11
C ASP A 152 11.49 8.88 -9.46
N GLY A 153 10.24 9.11 -9.88
CA GLY A 153 9.07 8.45 -9.30
C GLY A 153 8.87 8.76 -7.81
N GLY A 154 9.53 9.78 -7.26
CA GLY A 154 9.48 10.18 -5.86
C GLY A 154 10.55 9.51 -4.97
N ALA A 155 11.56 8.84 -5.53
CA ALA A 155 12.62 8.18 -4.78
C ALA A 155 13.38 9.14 -3.85
N SER A 156 13.61 10.39 -4.28
CA SER A 156 14.25 11.43 -3.46
C SER A 156 13.48 11.74 -2.18
N ILE A 157 12.14 11.73 -2.23
CA ILE A 157 11.29 11.95 -1.06
C ILE A 157 11.38 10.76 -0.09
N TYR A 158 11.40 9.52 -0.61
CA TYR A 158 11.67 8.35 0.23
C TYR A 158 13.01 8.44 0.94
N ALA A 159 14.08 8.75 0.20
CA ALA A 159 15.41 8.87 0.76
C ALA A 159 15.48 9.96 1.83
N GLU A 160 14.86 11.12 1.60
CA GLU A 160 14.81 12.20 2.57
C GLU A 160 13.97 11.82 3.80
N THR A 161 12.85 11.17 3.63
CA THR A 161 12.01 10.68 4.74
C THR A 161 12.81 9.73 5.63
N ILE A 162 13.52 8.77 5.04
CA ILE A 162 14.38 7.84 5.79
C ILE A 162 15.48 8.59 6.56
N ARG A 163 16.15 9.55 5.92
CA ARG A 163 17.21 10.36 6.57
C ARG A 163 16.66 11.15 7.75
N GLN A 164 15.53 11.81 7.57
CA GLN A 164 14.88 12.60 8.63
C GLN A 164 14.46 11.73 9.83
N ILE A 165 13.90 10.55 9.59
CA ILE A 165 13.54 9.63 10.67
C ILE A 165 14.77 9.13 11.40
N ARG A 166 15.78 8.63 10.68
CA ARG A 166 17.03 8.13 11.29
C ARG A 166 17.79 9.17 12.08
N MET A 167 17.75 10.42 11.64
CA MET A 167 18.40 11.54 12.35
C MET A 167 17.69 11.85 13.67
N ARG A 168 16.36 11.79 13.73
CA ARG A 168 15.57 12.19 14.90
C ARG A 168 15.26 11.04 15.85
N VAL A 169 15.14 9.81 15.30
CA VAL A 169 14.86 8.60 16.07
C VAL A 169 15.82 7.48 15.63
N PRO A 170 17.11 7.56 16.06
CA PRO A 170 18.16 6.63 15.58
C PRO A 170 17.85 5.13 15.81
N GLY A 171 17.02 4.82 16.83
CA GLY A 171 16.62 3.44 17.15
C GLY A 171 15.39 2.93 16.36
N CYS A 172 14.73 3.79 15.59
CA CYS A 172 13.52 3.41 14.86
C CYS A 172 13.88 2.58 13.61
N SER A 173 13.26 1.40 13.48
CA SER A 173 13.31 0.60 12.27
C SER A 173 12.42 1.22 11.20
N VAL A 174 12.94 1.40 9.99
CA VAL A 174 12.19 1.97 8.86
C VAL A 174 12.02 0.89 7.79
N GLU A 175 10.78 0.48 7.57
CA GLU A 175 10.38 -0.38 6.45
C GLU A 175 9.80 0.48 5.34
N VAL A 176 10.13 0.16 4.08
CA VAL A 176 9.58 0.88 2.93
C VAL A 176 8.91 -0.08 1.94
N LEU A 177 7.71 0.28 1.50
CA LEU A 177 6.99 -0.35 0.41
C LEU A 177 7.02 0.60 -0.78
N ILE A 178 8.07 0.47 -1.59
CA ILE A 178 8.31 1.36 -2.74
C ILE A 178 7.47 0.97 -3.95
N PRO A 179 7.11 1.92 -4.85
CA PRO A 179 6.56 1.61 -6.15
C PRO A 179 7.63 0.98 -7.06
N ASP A 180 7.23 0.57 -8.26
CA ASP A 180 8.15 -0.03 -9.24
C ASP A 180 9.14 0.97 -9.88
N LEU A 181 9.00 2.27 -9.58
CA LEU A 181 9.82 3.38 -10.10
C LEU A 181 9.99 3.31 -11.63
N LYS A 182 9.06 2.66 -12.35
CA LYS A 182 9.14 2.37 -13.80
C LYS A 182 10.42 1.65 -14.22
N GLY A 183 11.02 0.85 -13.32
CA GLY A 183 12.29 0.18 -13.56
C GLY A 183 13.52 1.10 -13.59
N ASN A 184 13.40 2.32 -13.05
CA ASN A 184 14.53 3.26 -12.97
C ASN A 184 15.51 2.84 -11.87
N GLU A 185 16.58 2.13 -12.24
CA GLU A 185 17.61 1.67 -11.30
C GLU A 185 18.35 2.83 -10.61
N ALA A 186 18.52 3.97 -11.27
CA ALA A 186 19.18 5.13 -10.67
C ALA A 186 18.32 5.69 -9.52
N ALA A 187 17.00 5.77 -9.70
CA ALA A 187 16.06 6.16 -8.64
C ALA A 187 16.10 5.19 -7.46
N LEU A 188 16.21 3.88 -7.73
CA LEU A 188 16.30 2.86 -6.67
C LEU A 188 17.58 2.97 -5.83
N ARG A 189 18.66 3.57 -6.38
CA ARG A 189 19.96 3.74 -5.71
C ARG A 189 20.09 5.06 -4.96
N THR A 190 19.08 5.92 -5.02
CA THR A 190 19.04 7.22 -4.30
C THR A 190 18.95 7.03 -2.79
#